data_ebf41e91d4e096ab3ba92f1f04e9cf65
#
_entry.id   ebf41e91d4e096ab3ba92f1f04e9cf65
#
_cell.length_a   1.000
_cell.length_b   1.000
_cell.length_c   1.000
_cell.angle_alpha   90.00
_cell.angle_beta   90.00
_cell.angle_gamma   90.00
#
_symmetry.space_group_name_H-M   'P 1'
#
loop_
_entity.id
_entity.type
_entity.pdbx_description
1 polymer ?
#
loop_
_entity_poly.entity_id
_entity_poly.type
_entity_poly.pdbx_seq_one_letter_code
_entity_poly.pdbx_strand_id
1 'polypeptide(L)'
;NIVYSVFKEADYATNLYNGPYRESNLAVLVKQIKSNSDITKPRIIDFDFYRPSYGAPAAFMGIPLTEDSKTIGALVFQLPIDEINTIMTGNQNWVADGLGASGETYLVGEDFLMRSVSRFFLEDSIGYTNALLDIGIDQEYINKMYHTGTNILLQRVKTDGVISAFKGEKETRVIDDY
;
A
#
# COMPACT_ATOMS: atom_id res chain seq x y z
N ASN A 1 4.79 22.67 -6.95
CA ASN A 1 5.66 22.44 -5.79
C ASN A 1 4.82 22.00 -4.60
N ILE A 2 5.42 21.24 -3.69
CA ILE A 2 4.87 20.98 -2.36
C ILE A 2 5.15 22.23 -1.53
N VAL A 3 4.10 22.97 -1.19
CA VAL A 3 4.22 24.24 -0.47
C VAL A 3 4.01 24.10 1.03
N TYR A 4 3.42 22.99 1.45
CA TYR A 4 3.21 22.64 2.86
C TYR A 4 3.31 21.13 3.03
N SER A 5 3.92 20.66 4.09
CA SER A 5 3.97 19.27 4.54
C SER A 5 4.08 19.27 6.07
N VAL A 6 3.37 18.36 6.72
CA VAL A 6 3.37 18.23 8.20
C VAL A 6 4.75 17.82 8.68
N PHE A 7 5.34 16.80 8.07
CA PHE A 7 6.63 16.23 8.50
C PHE A 7 7.84 16.86 7.82
N LYS A 8 7.64 17.66 6.76
CA LYS A 8 8.72 18.29 5.97
C LYS A 8 9.81 17.29 5.57
N GLU A 9 9.38 16.17 5.03
CA GLU A 9 10.26 15.14 4.47
C GLU A 9 11.05 15.69 3.26
N ALA A 10 11.89 14.85 2.67
CA ALA A 10 12.79 15.25 1.58
C ALA A 10 12.09 15.77 0.31
N ASP A 11 10.79 15.54 0.17
CA ASP A 11 9.95 16.06 -0.93
C ASP A 11 9.45 17.49 -0.70
N TYR A 12 9.51 17.99 0.53
CA TYR A 12 9.09 19.36 0.85
C TYR A 12 9.82 20.39 -0.04
N ALA A 13 9.08 21.38 -0.53
CA ALA A 13 9.51 22.41 -1.45
C ALA A 13 9.96 21.92 -2.84
N THR A 14 9.89 20.61 -3.13
CA THR A 14 10.25 20.08 -4.44
C THR A 14 9.11 20.21 -5.47
N ASN A 15 9.48 20.11 -6.74
CA ASN A 15 8.52 20.17 -7.85
C ASN A 15 8.13 18.77 -8.29
N LEU A 16 6.83 18.43 -8.22
CA LEU A 16 6.31 17.13 -8.61
C LEU A 16 6.20 16.91 -10.13
N TYR A 17 6.46 17.92 -10.96
CA TYR A 17 6.49 17.79 -12.42
C TYR A 17 7.89 17.54 -12.97
N ASN A 18 8.88 18.27 -12.44
CA ASN A 18 10.25 18.31 -12.98
C ASN A 18 11.31 17.91 -11.94
N GLY A 19 10.93 17.82 -10.65
CA GLY A 19 11.85 17.57 -9.54
C GLY A 19 12.22 16.10 -9.37
N PRO A 20 12.95 15.78 -8.30
CA PRO A 20 13.49 14.44 -8.06
C PRO A 20 12.40 13.37 -7.83
N TYR A 21 11.19 13.77 -7.44
CA TYR A 21 10.07 12.87 -7.14
C TYR A 21 8.97 12.89 -8.22
N ARG A 22 9.26 13.36 -9.44
CA ARG A 22 8.30 13.47 -10.55
C ARG A 22 7.70 12.14 -11.01
N GLU A 23 8.37 11.02 -10.70
CA GLU A 23 7.94 9.66 -11.05
C GLU A 23 7.21 8.96 -9.90
N SER A 24 7.08 9.60 -8.72
CA SER A 24 6.38 9.02 -7.57
C SER A 24 4.88 8.92 -7.81
N ASN A 25 4.23 7.98 -7.11
CA ASN A 25 2.78 7.86 -7.10
C ASN A 25 2.10 9.16 -6.60
N LEU A 26 2.69 9.91 -5.65
CA LEU A 26 2.22 11.24 -5.27
C LEU A 26 2.19 12.20 -6.48
N ALA A 27 3.25 12.22 -7.29
CA ALA A 27 3.30 13.07 -8.48
C ALA A 27 2.25 12.66 -9.52
N VAL A 28 2.03 11.36 -9.70
CA VAL A 28 0.96 10.82 -10.57
C VAL A 28 -0.41 11.28 -10.07
N LEU A 29 -0.70 11.15 -8.78
CA LEU A 29 -1.96 11.62 -8.19
C LEU A 29 -2.20 13.11 -8.44
N VAL A 30 -1.21 13.96 -8.19
CA VAL A 30 -1.32 15.42 -8.39
C VAL A 30 -1.56 15.76 -9.86
N LYS A 31 -0.90 15.07 -10.80
CA LYS A 31 -1.14 15.22 -12.24
C LYS A 31 -2.58 14.80 -12.61
N GLN A 32 -3.08 13.70 -12.06
CA GLN A 32 -4.46 13.24 -12.27
C GLN A 32 -5.49 14.23 -11.72
N ILE A 33 -5.27 14.78 -10.52
CA ILE A 33 -6.13 15.81 -9.91
C ILE A 33 -6.20 17.04 -10.81
N LYS A 34 -5.06 17.50 -11.32
CA LYS A 34 -5.00 18.71 -12.16
C LYS A 34 -5.64 18.52 -13.53
N SER A 35 -5.56 17.33 -14.12
CA SER A 35 -6.13 17.03 -15.44
C SER A 35 -7.62 16.71 -15.43
N ASN A 36 -8.23 16.53 -14.24
CA ASN A 36 -9.61 16.09 -14.13
C ASN A 36 -10.58 17.26 -14.12
N SER A 37 -11.70 17.09 -14.83
CA SER A 37 -12.85 18.01 -14.83
C SER A 37 -13.75 17.88 -13.59
N ASP A 38 -13.78 16.69 -12.95
CA ASP A 38 -14.56 16.49 -11.72
C ASP A 38 -13.71 16.90 -10.51
N ILE A 39 -13.94 18.12 -10.06
CA ILE A 39 -13.25 18.75 -8.93
C ILE A 39 -13.88 18.41 -7.56
N THR A 40 -14.93 17.62 -7.55
CA THR A 40 -15.73 17.37 -6.32
C THR A 40 -15.34 16.06 -5.63
N LYS A 41 -14.70 15.13 -6.33
CA LYS A 41 -14.40 13.81 -5.82
C LYS A 41 -12.92 13.64 -5.46
N PRO A 42 -12.62 13.07 -4.28
CA PRO A 42 -11.26 12.68 -3.96
C PRO A 42 -10.78 11.58 -4.91
N ARG A 43 -9.48 11.55 -5.14
CA ARG A 43 -8.78 10.51 -5.87
C ARG A 43 -7.84 9.79 -4.95
N ILE A 44 -7.71 8.50 -5.15
CA ILE A 44 -6.77 7.64 -4.44
C ILE A 44 -5.80 7.09 -5.46
N ILE A 45 -4.53 7.03 -5.09
CA ILE A 45 -3.52 6.26 -5.80
C ILE A 45 -2.98 5.18 -4.87
N ASP A 46 -2.81 4.00 -5.44
CA ASP A 46 -2.36 2.81 -4.73
C ASP A 46 -0.94 2.95 -4.17
N PHE A 47 -0.57 2.02 -3.31
CA PHE A 47 0.75 1.94 -2.69
C PHE A 47 1.86 1.80 -3.74
N ASP A 48 2.94 2.50 -3.47
CA ASP A 48 4.24 2.33 -4.11
C ASP A 48 5.34 2.66 -3.09
N PHE A 49 6.57 2.24 -3.35
CA PHE A 49 7.70 2.60 -2.52
C PHE A 49 8.02 4.09 -2.63
N TYR A 50 7.86 4.81 -1.54
CA TYR A 50 7.98 6.27 -1.51
C TYR A 50 9.31 6.71 -0.88
N ARG A 51 10.25 7.14 -1.71
CA ARG A 51 11.60 7.52 -1.27
C ARG A 51 11.66 8.57 -0.16
N PRO A 52 10.82 9.63 -0.15
CA PRO A 52 10.82 10.60 0.94
C PRO A 52 10.49 9.99 2.30
N SER A 53 9.64 8.98 2.35
CA SER A 53 9.32 8.20 3.56
C SER A 53 10.28 7.00 3.73
N TYR A 54 11.57 7.19 3.47
CA TYR A 54 12.63 6.18 3.59
C TYR A 54 12.40 4.92 2.76
N GLY A 55 11.64 5.01 1.69
CA GLY A 55 11.28 3.87 0.83
C GLY A 55 10.20 2.97 1.40
N ALA A 56 9.49 3.38 2.44
CA ALA A 56 8.33 2.67 2.93
C ALA A 56 7.17 2.71 1.91
N PRO A 57 6.30 1.68 1.88
CA PRO A 57 5.08 1.72 1.09
C PRO A 57 4.19 2.90 1.50
N ALA A 58 3.73 3.67 0.53
CA ALA A 58 2.82 4.79 0.75
C ALA A 58 1.75 4.86 -0.34
N ALA A 59 0.51 5.05 0.06
CA ALA A 59 -0.61 5.38 -0.80
C ALA A 59 -1.10 6.79 -0.47
N PHE A 60 -1.74 7.45 -1.42
CA PHE A 60 -2.17 8.83 -1.23
C PHE A 60 -3.62 9.01 -1.66
N MET A 61 -4.31 9.88 -0.95
CA MET A 61 -5.62 10.38 -1.32
C MET A 61 -5.58 11.90 -1.43
N GLY A 62 -6.17 12.46 -2.47
CA GLY A 62 -6.13 13.90 -2.68
C GLY A 62 -7.38 14.45 -3.35
N ILE A 63 -7.60 15.75 -3.13
CA ILE A 63 -8.69 16.51 -3.71
C ILE A 63 -8.14 17.83 -4.29
N PRO A 64 -8.68 18.35 -5.40
CA PRO A 64 -8.29 19.66 -5.89
C PRO A 64 -8.66 20.78 -4.93
N LEU A 65 -7.79 21.77 -4.80
CA LEU A 65 -8.09 23.07 -4.22
C LEU A 65 -8.46 24.01 -5.35
N THR A 66 -9.60 24.66 -5.24
CA THR A 66 -10.15 25.51 -6.30
C THR A 66 -10.43 26.92 -5.82
N GLU A 67 -10.19 27.89 -6.71
CA GLU A 67 -10.58 29.28 -6.58
C GLU A 67 -11.21 29.71 -7.91
N ASP A 68 -12.37 30.36 -7.87
CA ASP A 68 -13.14 30.77 -9.06
C ASP A 68 -13.28 29.65 -10.11
N SER A 69 -13.61 28.43 -9.65
CA SER A 69 -13.75 27.23 -10.49
C SER A 69 -12.46 26.79 -11.19
N LYS A 70 -11.29 27.32 -10.82
CA LYS A 70 -10.00 26.89 -11.32
C LYS A 70 -9.24 26.10 -10.27
N THR A 71 -8.63 25.02 -10.66
CA THR A 71 -7.74 24.25 -9.77
C THR A 71 -6.45 25.04 -9.57
N ILE A 72 -6.23 25.53 -8.35
CA ILE A 72 -5.03 26.26 -7.93
C ILE A 72 -3.99 25.35 -7.25
N GLY A 73 -4.42 24.19 -6.75
CA GLY A 73 -3.57 23.23 -6.03
C GLY A 73 -4.25 21.92 -5.76
N ALA A 74 -3.66 21.13 -4.90
CA ALA A 74 -4.24 19.91 -4.36
C ALA A 74 -3.94 19.80 -2.87
N LEU A 75 -4.92 19.33 -2.09
CA LEU A 75 -4.71 18.83 -0.75
C LEU A 75 -4.56 17.32 -0.83
N VAL A 76 -3.48 16.79 -0.27
CA VAL A 76 -3.17 15.36 -0.32
C VAL A 76 -2.89 14.84 1.08
N PHE A 77 -3.43 13.66 1.38
CA PHE A 77 -3.14 12.89 2.58
C PHE A 77 -2.39 11.62 2.17
N GLN A 78 -1.32 11.29 2.88
CA GLN A 78 -0.73 9.96 2.86
C GLN A 78 -1.61 9.06 3.70
N LEU A 79 -1.97 7.88 3.19
CA LEU A 79 -2.78 6.91 3.93
C LEU A 79 -1.90 6.25 5.00
N PRO A 80 -2.37 6.20 6.25
CA PRO A 80 -1.59 5.67 7.36
C PRO A 80 -1.52 4.15 7.30
N ILE A 81 -0.37 3.62 6.88
CA ILE A 81 -0.18 2.18 6.72
C ILE A 81 -0.32 1.40 8.03
N ASP A 82 0.09 2.00 9.14
CA ASP A 82 0.02 1.37 10.46
C ASP A 82 -1.43 1.18 10.92
N GLU A 83 -2.31 2.15 10.67
CA GLU A 83 -3.74 2.01 10.95
C GLU A 83 -4.41 0.96 10.06
N ILE A 84 -4.03 0.92 8.77
CA ILE A 84 -4.51 -0.12 7.87
C ILE A 84 -4.09 -1.50 8.37
N ASN A 85 -2.82 -1.66 8.74
CA ASN A 85 -2.32 -2.91 9.31
C ASN A 85 -3.02 -3.25 10.63
N THR A 86 -3.24 -2.28 11.51
CA THR A 86 -3.96 -2.46 12.78
C THR A 86 -5.38 -2.99 12.53
N ILE A 87 -6.11 -2.42 11.58
CA ILE A 87 -7.46 -2.88 11.21
C ILE A 87 -7.39 -4.30 10.62
N MET A 88 -6.50 -4.53 9.66
CA MET A 88 -6.39 -5.82 8.96
C MET A 88 -5.93 -6.96 9.87
N THR A 89 -5.13 -6.67 10.88
CA THR A 89 -4.66 -7.68 11.85
C THR A 89 -5.56 -7.79 13.09
N GLY A 90 -6.66 -7.02 13.17
CA GLY A 90 -7.46 -6.95 14.40
C GLY A 90 -6.62 -6.52 15.61
N ASN A 91 -5.66 -5.63 15.43
CA ASN A 91 -4.67 -5.27 16.46
C ASN A 91 -3.91 -6.49 17.01
N GLN A 92 -3.65 -7.50 16.15
CA GLN A 92 -3.00 -8.77 16.47
C GLN A 92 -3.81 -9.69 17.44
N ASN A 93 -5.12 -9.45 17.55
CA ASN A 93 -6.02 -10.27 18.40
C ASN A 93 -6.65 -11.44 17.64
N TRP A 94 -5.94 -12.02 16.68
CA TRP A 94 -6.45 -13.02 15.71
C TRP A 94 -7.28 -14.14 16.34
N VAL A 95 -6.85 -14.69 17.48
CA VAL A 95 -7.56 -15.77 18.16
C VAL A 95 -8.89 -15.27 18.74
N ALA A 96 -8.90 -14.09 19.37
CA ALA A 96 -10.11 -13.48 19.93
C ALA A 96 -11.09 -13.06 18.82
N ASP A 97 -10.58 -12.67 17.65
CA ASP A 97 -11.37 -12.32 16.48
C ASP A 97 -11.87 -13.54 15.69
N GLY A 98 -11.60 -14.77 16.19
CA GLY A 98 -12.11 -16.02 15.62
C GLY A 98 -11.28 -16.57 14.46
N LEU A 99 -10.10 -16.04 14.19
CA LEU A 99 -9.22 -16.50 13.11
C LEU A 99 -8.37 -17.72 13.50
N GLY A 100 -8.43 -18.15 14.77
CA GLY A 100 -7.73 -19.35 15.24
C GLY A 100 -6.21 -19.20 15.21
N ALA A 101 -5.50 -20.32 15.01
CA ALA A 101 -4.05 -20.39 15.10
C ALA A 101 -3.34 -19.90 13.82
N SER A 102 -3.98 -19.96 12.67
CA SER A 102 -3.35 -19.67 11.36
C SER A 102 -4.14 -18.75 10.46
N GLY A 103 -5.36 -18.33 10.84
CA GLY A 103 -6.16 -17.44 10.02
C GLY A 103 -5.61 -16.03 10.00
N GLU A 104 -5.67 -15.37 8.84
CA GLU A 104 -5.37 -13.97 8.67
C GLU A 104 -6.33 -13.29 7.71
N THR A 105 -6.40 -11.96 7.77
CA THR A 105 -7.04 -11.12 6.77
C THR A 105 -5.99 -10.25 6.12
N TYR A 106 -6.07 -10.09 4.80
CA TYR A 106 -5.09 -9.29 4.06
C TYR A 106 -5.71 -8.57 2.87
N LEU A 107 -5.08 -7.48 2.48
CA LEU A 107 -5.40 -6.71 1.27
C LEU A 107 -4.42 -7.07 0.16
N VAL A 108 -4.95 -7.21 -1.07
CA VAL A 108 -4.15 -7.52 -2.27
C VAL A 108 -4.50 -6.50 -3.36
N GLY A 109 -3.50 -5.96 -4.04
CA GLY A 109 -3.66 -5.12 -5.21
C GLY A 109 -3.90 -5.92 -6.49
N GLU A 110 -4.31 -5.25 -7.57
CA GLU A 110 -4.58 -5.88 -8.89
C GLU A 110 -3.35 -6.57 -9.49
N ASP A 111 -2.16 -6.22 -9.03
CA ASP A 111 -0.87 -6.85 -9.37
C ASP A 111 -0.60 -8.12 -8.58
N PHE A 112 -1.54 -8.54 -7.72
CA PHE A 112 -1.43 -9.66 -6.78
C PHE A 112 -0.40 -9.47 -5.67
N LEU A 113 0.08 -8.25 -5.41
CA LEU A 113 0.97 -7.98 -4.30
C LEU A 113 0.17 -7.54 -3.07
N MET A 114 0.65 -7.92 -1.88
CA MET A 114 0.00 -7.55 -0.62
C MET A 114 0.02 -6.04 -0.39
N ARG A 115 -1.03 -5.51 0.21
CA ARG A 115 -1.22 -4.10 0.63
C ARG A 115 -1.38 -3.95 2.13
N SER A 116 -1.38 -5.07 2.86
CA SER A 116 -1.31 -5.12 4.32
C SER A 116 -0.23 -6.11 4.73
N VAL A 117 0.27 -5.98 5.96
CA VAL A 117 1.28 -6.89 6.47
C VAL A 117 0.65 -8.26 6.77
N SER A 118 1.38 -9.35 6.48
CA SER A 118 0.97 -10.71 6.85
C SER A 118 1.13 -10.95 8.34
N ARG A 119 0.17 -11.67 8.94
CA ARG A 119 0.27 -12.18 10.29
C ARG A 119 1.55 -12.98 10.50
N PHE A 120 1.86 -13.89 9.58
CA PHE A 120 3.02 -14.78 9.70
C PHE A 120 4.34 -14.01 9.63
N PHE A 121 4.40 -12.93 8.86
CA PHE A 121 5.55 -12.03 8.88
C PHE A 121 5.72 -11.32 10.23
N LEU A 122 4.62 -10.94 10.89
CA LEU A 122 4.66 -10.31 12.21
C LEU A 122 5.01 -11.29 13.33
N GLU A 123 4.51 -12.52 13.27
CA GLU A 123 4.73 -13.53 14.31
C GLU A 123 6.15 -14.14 14.23
N ASP A 124 6.62 -14.45 13.02
CA ASP A 124 7.95 -15.04 12.77
C ASP A 124 8.46 -14.63 11.39
N SER A 125 9.07 -13.46 11.30
CA SER A 125 9.60 -12.96 10.03
C SER A 125 10.71 -13.84 9.43
N ILE A 126 11.47 -14.53 10.26
CA ILE A 126 12.55 -15.44 9.81
C ILE A 126 11.95 -16.72 9.21
N GLY A 127 11.05 -17.38 9.95
CA GLY A 127 10.35 -18.55 9.43
C GLY A 127 9.55 -18.26 8.17
N TYR A 128 8.86 -17.13 8.15
CA TYR A 128 8.11 -16.66 6.98
C TYR A 128 9.01 -16.48 5.75
N THR A 129 10.13 -15.78 5.88
CA THR A 129 11.03 -15.55 4.75
C THR A 129 11.76 -16.81 4.30
N ASN A 130 12.08 -17.74 5.21
CA ASN A 130 12.61 -19.05 4.84
C ASN A 130 11.61 -19.87 4.04
N ALA A 131 10.34 -19.89 4.46
CA ALA A 131 9.28 -20.55 3.70
C ALA A 131 9.11 -19.96 2.28
N LEU A 132 9.24 -18.64 2.13
CA LEU A 132 9.23 -18.00 0.82
C LEU A 132 10.42 -18.40 -0.07
N LEU A 133 11.61 -18.55 0.52
CA LEU A 133 12.78 -19.06 -0.20
C LEU A 133 12.58 -20.50 -0.65
N ASP A 134 12.01 -21.35 0.20
CA ASP A 134 11.75 -22.77 -0.11
C ASP A 134 10.79 -22.95 -1.29
N ILE A 135 9.83 -22.03 -1.47
CA ILE A 135 8.95 -22.01 -2.64
C ILE A 135 9.50 -21.23 -3.84
N GLY A 136 10.76 -20.79 -3.76
CA GLY A 136 11.51 -20.21 -4.89
C GLY A 136 11.35 -18.69 -5.07
N ILE A 137 10.93 -17.95 -4.03
CA ILE A 137 10.99 -16.50 -4.06
C ILE A 137 12.45 -16.03 -4.04
N ASP A 138 12.78 -15.07 -4.91
CA ASP A 138 14.15 -14.58 -5.07
C ASP A 138 14.68 -13.92 -3.78
N GLN A 139 15.95 -14.20 -3.47
CA GLN A 139 16.65 -13.65 -2.32
C GLN A 139 16.64 -12.11 -2.30
N GLU A 140 16.57 -11.45 -3.45
CA GLU A 140 16.48 -9.99 -3.52
C GLU A 140 15.22 -9.47 -2.84
N TYR A 141 14.06 -10.11 -3.07
CA TYR A 141 12.80 -9.74 -2.40
C TYR A 141 12.88 -9.97 -0.89
N ILE A 142 13.50 -11.06 -0.45
CA ILE A 142 13.70 -11.35 0.98
C ILE A 142 14.57 -10.27 1.62
N ASN A 143 15.70 -9.94 1.00
CA ASN A 143 16.59 -8.88 1.50
C ASN A 143 15.84 -7.53 1.60
N LYS A 144 14.96 -7.24 0.64
CA LYS A 144 14.16 -6.04 0.65
C LYS A 144 13.12 -6.06 1.78
N MET A 145 12.48 -7.21 2.05
CA MET A 145 11.56 -7.36 3.20
C MET A 145 12.28 -7.08 4.53
N TYR A 146 13.49 -7.60 4.72
CA TYR A 146 14.28 -7.29 5.91
C TYR A 146 14.67 -5.82 6.00
N HIS A 147 15.08 -5.23 4.88
CA HIS A 147 15.48 -3.82 4.86
C HIS A 147 14.32 -2.86 5.13
N THR A 148 13.14 -3.15 4.59
CA THR A 148 11.94 -2.30 4.74
C THR A 148 11.10 -2.68 5.97
N GLY A 149 11.35 -3.83 6.60
CA GLY A 149 10.56 -4.32 7.73
C GLY A 149 9.12 -4.70 7.38
N THR A 150 8.84 -5.01 6.10
CA THR A 150 7.49 -5.33 5.64
C THR A 150 7.50 -6.26 4.43
N ASN A 151 6.43 -7.04 4.27
CA ASN A 151 6.16 -7.83 3.06
C ASN A 151 5.22 -7.12 2.07
N ILE A 152 4.73 -5.92 2.39
CA ILE A 152 3.84 -5.12 1.54
C ILE A 152 4.59 -4.74 0.25
N LEU A 153 3.91 -4.90 -0.91
CA LEU A 153 4.46 -4.73 -2.26
C LEU A 153 5.56 -5.72 -2.65
N LEU A 154 5.87 -6.70 -1.79
CA LEU A 154 6.95 -7.67 -2.01
C LEU A 154 6.43 -9.11 -2.07
N GLN A 155 5.40 -9.43 -1.26
CA GLN A 155 4.77 -10.75 -1.27
C GLN A 155 3.67 -10.81 -2.33
N ARG A 156 3.80 -11.78 -3.25
CA ARG A 156 2.76 -12.08 -4.23
C ARG A 156 1.80 -13.14 -3.68
N VAL A 157 0.49 -12.86 -3.78
CA VAL A 157 -0.58 -13.78 -3.39
C VAL A 157 -1.53 -13.95 -4.58
N LYS A 158 -1.39 -15.04 -5.31
CA LYS A 158 -2.21 -15.34 -6.49
C LYS A 158 -2.95 -16.67 -6.31
N THR A 159 -3.72 -16.76 -5.24
CA THR A 159 -4.58 -17.91 -4.95
C THR A 159 -5.90 -17.83 -5.72
N ASP A 160 -6.61 -18.95 -5.83
CA ASP A 160 -7.94 -18.98 -6.43
C ASP A 160 -8.91 -18.04 -5.70
N GLY A 161 -8.77 -17.91 -4.37
CA GLY A 161 -9.57 -16.98 -3.56
C GLY A 161 -9.36 -15.52 -3.97
N VAL A 162 -8.12 -15.10 -4.16
CA VAL A 162 -7.78 -13.74 -4.62
C VAL A 162 -8.30 -13.51 -6.05
N ILE A 163 -8.14 -14.49 -6.95
CA ILE A 163 -8.64 -14.40 -8.32
C ILE A 163 -10.17 -14.25 -8.34
N SER A 164 -10.89 -15.01 -7.53
CA SER A 164 -12.35 -14.92 -7.38
C SER A 164 -12.79 -13.57 -6.81
N ALA A 165 -12.08 -13.08 -5.79
CA ALA A 165 -12.36 -11.77 -5.20
C ALA A 165 -12.24 -10.63 -6.24
N PHE A 166 -11.24 -10.65 -7.12
CA PHE A 166 -11.12 -9.67 -8.21
C PHE A 166 -12.24 -9.75 -9.25
N LYS A 167 -12.89 -10.91 -9.38
CA LYS A 167 -14.12 -11.04 -10.20
C LYS A 167 -15.37 -10.53 -9.50
N GLY A 168 -15.25 -10.09 -8.23
CA GLY A 168 -16.37 -9.65 -7.41
C GLY A 168 -17.16 -10.81 -6.78
N GLU A 169 -16.64 -12.03 -6.82
CA GLU A 169 -17.24 -13.20 -6.21
C GLU A 169 -17.09 -13.11 -4.68
N LYS A 170 -18.17 -13.47 -3.97
CA LYS A 170 -18.21 -13.52 -2.50
C LYS A 170 -18.62 -14.92 -2.12
N GLU A 171 -17.68 -15.71 -1.66
CA GLU A 171 -17.91 -17.11 -1.34
C GLU A 171 -17.07 -17.56 -0.14
N THR A 172 -17.47 -18.71 0.44
CA THR A 172 -16.66 -19.46 1.40
C THR A 172 -16.41 -20.82 0.79
N ARG A 173 -15.16 -21.20 0.63
CA ARG A 173 -14.77 -22.53 0.12
C ARG A 173 -13.44 -22.97 0.72
N VAL A 174 -13.19 -24.26 0.65
CA VAL A 174 -11.88 -24.84 0.94
C VAL A 174 -11.04 -24.74 -0.34
N ILE A 175 -9.88 -24.16 -0.23
CA ILE A 175 -8.87 -24.08 -1.28
C ILE A 175 -7.52 -24.54 -0.73
N ASP A 176 -6.67 -25.05 -1.61
CA ASP A 176 -5.28 -25.25 -1.23
C ASP A 176 -4.60 -23.88 -1.18
N ASP A 177 -4.04 -23.57 -0.01
CA ASP A 177 -3.22 -22.37 0.21
C ASP A 177 -1.75 -22.81 0.31
N TYR A 178 -0.84 -21.98 -0.11
CA TYR A 178 0.58 -22.34 -0.29
C TYR A 178 1.34 -22.36 1.03
#